data_06e99e1004582a125266817930d8eb26
#
_entry.id   06e99e1004582a125266817930d8eb26
#
_cell.length_a   1.000
_cell.length_b   1.000
_cell.length_c   1.000
_cell.angle_alpha   90.00
_cell.angle_beta   90.00
_cell.angle_gamma   90.00
#
_symmetry.space_group_name_H-M   'P 1'
#
loop_
_entity.id
_entity.type
_entity.pdbx_description
1 polymer ?
#
loop_
_entity_poly.entity_id
_entity_poly.type
_entity_poly.pdbx_seq_one_letter_code
_entity_poly.pdbx_strand_id
1 'polypeptide(L)'
;MIKKEMIAMLLAGGQGSRLGVLTEKVAKPAVAFGGKYRIIDFPLSNCINSGIDTVGVLTQYQPLRLNTHIGIGIPWDLDKNEGGVTVLPPYEKSTNSEWYTGTANAIYQNMAYMETYNPEYVLILYGDHIYKMDYEVMLDYHKANHADVTIACMPVPIEEASRFGVMITDGNGRITEFEEKPEHPRSNLASMGIYIFSWKALKESLTALKDQPSCDFGKHILPYCRDNGKRLFAYEFNGYWKDVGTLGSYWEANMELIDIIPEFNLYEEFWKIYTKGDIIRPQYVSGDAVIDRCIIGEGAEIYGEVHNSVIGADVRIEKGVVVRDSIIMRHSTIGEGTQVNKAIIAENVHVGKHVVMGVGEEAPNVLKPNIYGFGLVTVGEKAVIPDGVTIGKNVCISGETSLEDYPDGTLPSGGAIVEKDGE
;
A
#
# COMPACT_ATOMS: atom_id res chain seq x y z
N MET A 1 -31.44 -14.98 -5.03
CA MET A 1 -30.12 -14.61 -5.57
C MET A 1 -30.20 -13.11 -5.82
N ILE A 2 -29.38 -12.33 -5.11
CA ILE A 2 -29.39 -10.88 -5.24
C ILE A 2 -28.50 -10.57 -6.41
N LYS A 3 -29.04 -9.93 -7.44
CA LYS A 3 -28.27 -9.51 -8.61
C LYS A 3 -27.60 -8.17 -8.31
N LYS A 4 -26.27 -8.09 -8.40
CA LYS A 4 -25.49 -6.86 -8.34
C LYS A 4 -24.98 -6.54 -9.76
N GLU A 5 -24.95 -5.28 -10.13
CA GLU A 5 -24.38 -4.89 -11.41
C GLU A 5 -22.87 -5.16 -11.42
N MET A 6 -22.16 -4.62 -10.43
CA MET A 6 -20.71 -4.82 -10.26
C MET A 6 -20.39 -5.15 -8.81
N ILE A 7 -19.44 -6.06 -8.62
CA ILE A 7 -18.80 -6.34 -7.32
C ILE A 7 -17.30 -6.13 -7.43
N ALA A 8 -16.64 -5.82 -6.32
CA ALA A 8 -15.19 -5.68 -6.28
C ALA A 8 -14.51 -6.89 -5.61
N MET A 9 -13.38 -7.30 -6.17
CA MET A 9 -12.47 -8.31 -5.62
C MET A 9 -11.12 -7.67 -5.38
N LEU A 10 -10.76 -7.44 -4.13
CA LEU A 10 -9.60 -6.69 -3.70
C LEU A 10 -8.48 -7.63 -3.26
N LEU A 11 -7.41 -7.69 -4.03
CA LEU A 11 -6.23 -8.51 -3.78
C LEU A 11 -5.34 -7.84 -2.71
N ALA A 12 -5.33 -8.38 -1.51
CA ALA A 12 -4.65 -7.83 -0.34
C ALA A 12 -3.67 -8.84 0.32
N GLY A 13 -3.21 -9.84 -0.43
CA GLY A 13 -2.39 -10.95 0.06
C GLY A 13 -0.87 -10.80 -0.11
N GLY A 14 -0.38 -9.69 -0.66
CA GLY A 14 1.04 -9.50 -0.96
C GLY A 14 1.93 -9.32 0.28
N GLN A 15 3.11 -9.96 0.28
CA GLN A 15 4.10 -9.84 1.38
C GLN A 15 4.70 -8.44 1.52
N GLY A 16 4.84 -7.69 0.42
CA GLY A 16 5.45 -6.37 0.44
C GLY A 16 6.95 -6.38 0.79
N SER A 17 7.68 -7.44 0.46
CA SER A 17 9.09 -7.65 0.85
C SER A 17 10.05 -6.47 0.53
N ARG A 18 9.70 -5.64 -0.46
CA ARG A 18 10.46 -4.43 -0.84
C ARG A 18 10.29 -3.25 0.13
N LEU A 19 9.38 -3.34 1.10
CA LEU A 19 9.26 -2.39 2.22
C LEU A 19 10.09 -2.81 3.44
N GLY A 20 10.84 -3.90 3.35
CA GLY A 20 11.77 -4.35 4.38
C GLY A 20 11.11 -4.52 5.74
N VAL A 21 11.72 -3.97 6.78
CA VAL A 21 11.27 -4.08 8.19
C VAL A 21 9.85 -3.54 8.43
N LEU A 22 9.30 -2.72 7.55
CA LEU A 22 7.92 -2.21 7.69
C LEU A 22 6.87 -3.29 7.46
N THR A 23 7.22 -4.38 6.76
CA THR A 23 6.30 -5.46 6.41
C THR A 23 6.71 -6.82 6.97
N GLU A 24 7.63 -6.88 7.90
CA GLU A 24 7.99 -8.13 8.60
C GLU A 24 6.83 -8.71 9.39
N LYS A 25 6.07 -7.85 10.08
CA LYS A 25 4.96 -8.24 10.98
C LYS A 25 3.58 -7.80 10.48
N VAL A 26 3.51 -7.19 9.30
CA VAL A 26 2.28 -6.57 8.75
C VAL A 26 2.19 -6.79 7.26
N ALA A 27 1.01 -7.13 6.73
CA ALA A 27 0.77 -7.14 5.29
C ALA A 27 0.88 -5.72 4.69
N LYS A 28 1.44 -5.58 3.49
CA LYS A 28 1.62 -4.26 2.82
C LYS A 28 0.34 -3.40 2.84
N PRO A 29 -0.86 -3.93 2.53
CA PRO A 29 -2.09 -3.13 2.59
C PRO A 29 -2.44 -2.56 3.97
N ALA A 30 -1.90 -3.13 5.05
CA ALA A 30 -2.13 -2.67 6.42
C ALA A 30 -1.06 -1.67 6.92
N VAL A 31 -0.06 -1.33 6.12
CA VAL A 31 0.95 -0.31 6.47
C VAL A 31 0.28 1.06 6.58
N ALA A 32 0.66 1.84 7.61
CA ALA A 32 0.14 3.17 7.83
C ALA A 32 0.55 4.14 6.71
N PHE A 33 -0.28 5.14 6.39
CA PHE A 33 -0.04 6.16 5.38
C PHE A 33 -0.69 7.49 5.76
N GLY A 34 -0.01 8.59 5.47
CA GLY A 34 -0.56 9.95 5.66
C GLY A 34 -0.94 10.27 7.10
N GLY A 35 -0.27 9.66 8.10
CA GLY A 35 -0.46 9.92 9.53
C GLY A 35 -1.72 9.31 10.16
N LYS A 36 -2.72 8.93 9.36
CA LYS A 36 -4.03 8.46 9.84
C LYS A 36 -4.48 7.16 9.18
N TYR A 37 -4.23 6.99 7.90
CA TYR A 37 -4.79 5.93 7.05
C TYR A 37 -3.91 4.67 7.03
N ARG A 38 -4.45 3.61 6.44
CA ARG A 38 -3.70 2.46 5.93
C ARG A 38 -3.85 2.37 4.42
N ILE A 39 -2.92 1.75 3.73
CA ILE A 39 -2.95 1.69 2.26
C ILE A 39 -4.27 1.09 1.73
N ILE A 40 -4.84 0.09 2.41
CA ILE A 40 -6.11 -0.56 2.05
C ILE A 40 -7.32 0.40 2.09
N ASP A 41 -7.23 1.49 2.84
CA ASP A 41 -8.35 2.43 3.00
C ASP A 41 -8.69 3.14 1.68
N PHE A 42 -7.70 3.33 0.81
CA PHE A 42 -7.88 4.01 -0.47
C PHE A 42 -8.76 3.22 -1.44
N PRO A 43 -8.45 1.96 -1.81
CA PRO A 43 -9.31 1.18 -2.69
C PRO A 43 -10.69 0.88 -2.05
N LEU A 44 -10.80 0.67 -0.73
CA LEU A 44 -12.10 0.49 -0.07
C LEU A 44 -12.94 1.77 -0.15
N SER A 45 -12.33 2.94 0.08
CA SER A 45 -13.02 4.23 -0.04
C SER A 45 -13.43 4.53 -1.49
N ASN A 46 -12.57 4.20 -2.46
CA ASN A 46 -12.94 4.33 -3.86
C ASN A 46 -14.12 3.42 -4.23
N CYS A 47 -14.22 2.20 -3.69
CA CYS A 47 -15.37 1.32 -3.91
C CYS A 47 -16.66 1.99 -3.45
N ILE A 48 -16.72 2.45 -2.20
CA ILE A 48 -17.98 3.04 -1.68
C ILE A 48 -18.31 4.37 -2.35
N ASN A 49 -17.31 5.21 -2.64
CA ASN A 49 -17.53 6.46 -3.36
C ASN A 49 -18.01 6.24 -4.79
N SER A 50 -17.69 5.10 -5.41
CA SER A 50 -18.18 4.67 -6.73
C SER A 50 -19.47 3.83 -6.66
N GLY A 51 -20.18 3.81 -5.54
CA GLY A 51 -21.42 3.06 -5.38
C GLY A 51 -21.29 1.54 -5.31
N ILE A 52 -20.07 1.00 -5.18
CA ILE A 52 -19.84 -0.45 -5.06
C ILE A 52 -19.95 -0.85 -3.59
N ASP A 53 -21.02 -1.54 -3.28
CA ASP A 53 -21.38 -1.94 -1.91
C ASP A 53 -21.07 -3.42 -1.58
N THR A 54 -20.40 -4.13 -2.44
CA THR A 54 -20.07 -5.55 -2.29
C THR A 54 -18.61 -5.78 -2.66
N VAL A 55 -17.78 -6.06 -1.65
CA VAL A 55 -16.33 -6.16 -1.78
C VAL A 55 -15.82 -7.44 -1.13
N GLY A 56 -15.20 -8.32 -1.92
CA GLY A 56 -14.44 -9.46 -1.42
C GLY A 56 -12.97 -9.08 -1.25
N VAL A 57 -12.41 -9.17 -0.05
CA VAL A 57 -11.00 -8.86 0.24
C VAL A 57 -10.22 -10.15 0.42
N LEU A 58 -9.31 -10.44 -0.50
CA LEU A 58 -8.51 -11.66 -0.51
C LEU A 58 -7.21 -11.44 0.29
N THR A 59 -7.12 -12.06 1.46
CA THR A 59 -5.99 -11.92 2.38
C THR A 59 -5.21 -13.21 2.48
N GLN A 60 -3.89 -13.15 2.67
CA GLN A 60 -3.05 -14.34 2.81
C GLN A 60 -1.89 -14.13 3.79
N TYR A 61 -1.00 -13.18 3.52
CA TYR A 61 0.18 -12.93 4.33
C TYR A 61 -0.16 -12.03 5.51
N GLN A 62 0.28 -12.38 6.73
CA GLN A 62 0.10 -11.60 7.97
C GLN A 62 -1.32 -10.98 8.11
N PRO A 63 -2.39 -11.78 8.02
CA PRO A 63 -3.74 -11.24 7.81
C PRO A 63 -4.35 -10.60 9.07
N LEU A 64 -3.84 -10.91 10.26
CA LEU A 64 -4.49 -10.56 11.53
C LEU A 64 -4.78 -9.05 11.65
N ARG A 65 -3.77 -8.21 11.43
CA ARG A 65 -3.93 -6.76 11.54
C ARG A 65 -4.81 -6.19 10.45
N LEU A 66 -4.63 -6.67 9.21
CA LEU A 66 -5.46 -6.27 8.08
C LEU A 66 -6.91 -6.61 8.33
N ASN A 67 -7.21 -7.85 8.73
CA ASN A 67 -8.57 -8.29 9.03
C ASN A 67 -9.18 -7.53 10.22
N THR A 68 -8.39 -7.25 11.26
CA THR A 68 -8.84 -6.44 12.41
C THR A 68 -9.16 -5.01 11.98
N HIS A 69 -8.37 -4.42 11.07
CA HIS A 69 -8.60 -3.08 10.56
C HIS A 69 -9.88 -3.01 9.71
N ILE A 70 -10.05 -3.92 8.77
CA ILE A 70 -11.26 -4.00 7.93
C ILE A 70 -12.51 -4.27 8.79
N GLY A 71 -12.41 -5.21 9.75
CA GLY A 71 -13.54 -5.64 10.57
C GLY A 71 -14.70 -6.10 9.70
N ILE A 72 -15.90 -5.59 9.99
CA ILE A 72 -17.11 -5.80 9.19
C ILE A 72 -17.40 -4.66 8.21
N GLY A 73 -16.48 -3.69 8.08
CA GLY A 73 -16.60 -2.62 7.09
C GLY A 73 -17.31 -1.35 7.53
N ILE A 74 -17.59 -1.17 8.83
CA ILE A 74 -18.30 0.01 9.36
C ILE A 74 -17.75 1.34 8.85
N PRO A 75 -16.41 1.60 8.83
CA PRO A 75 -15.89 2.90 8.40
C PRO A 75 -16.26 3.26 6.95
N TRP A 76 -16.48 2.27 6.10
CA TRP A 76 -16.79 2.42 4.68
C TRP A 76 -18.29 2.18 4.36
N ASP A 77 -19.17 2.10 5.37
CA ASP A 77 -20.59 1.74 5.16
C ASP A 77 -20.75 0.40 4.40
N LEU A 78 -19.82 -0.54 4.67
CA LEU A 78 -19.80 -1.89 4.07
C LEU A 78 -20.23 -3.00 5.05
N ASP A 79 -20.89 -2.65 6.16
CA ASP A 79 -21.48 -3.56 7.14
C ASP A 79 -22.95 -3.93 6.80
N LYS A 80 -23.21 -4.20 5.52
CA LYS A 80 -24.55 -4.43 5.00
C LYS A 80 -24.99 -5.90 5.17
N ASN A 81 -26.30 -6.09 5.38
CA ASN A 81 -26.87 -7.45 5.43
C ASN A 81 -26.80 -8.20 4.09
N GLU A 82 -26.82 -7.46 2.98
CA GLU A 82 -26.75 -7.99 1.62
C GLU A 82 -25.64 -7.27 0.85
N GLY A 83 -24.52 -7.94 0.65
CA GLY A 83 -23.29 -7.37 0.13
C GLY A 83 -22.32 -7.08 1.27
N GLY A 84 -21.80 -5.82 1.32
CA GLY A 84 -20.81 -5.41 2.30
C GLY A 84 -19.42 -5.96 2.02
N VAL A 85 -18.52 -5.82 3.00
CA VAL A 85 -17.16 -6.37 2.89
C VAL A 85 -17.09 -7.79 3.45
N THR A 86 -16.47 -8.69 2.71
CA THR A 86 -16.19 -10.06 3.14
C THR A 86 -14.70 -10.33 3.00
N VAL A 87 -14.04 -10.71 4.10
CA VAL A 87 -12.64 -11.15 4.05
C VAL A 87 -12.60 -12.60 3.62
N LEU A 88 -11.81 -12.89 2.58
CA LEU A 88 -11.67 -14.17 1.92
C LEU A 88 -10.23 -14.70 2.07
N PRO A 89 -9.91 -15.41 3.15
CA PRO A 89 -8.64 -16.10 3.29
C PRO A 89 -8.60 -17.36 2.44
N PRO A 90 -7.41 -17.89 2.10
CA PRO A 90 -7.30 -19.23 1.53
C PRO A 90 -7.88 -20.24 2.52
N TYR A 91 -8.55 -21.26 2.00
CA TYR A 91 -9.18 -22.30 2.82
C TYR A 91 -8.83 -23.69 2.33
N GLU A 92 -8.82 -24.63 3.28
CA GLU A 92 -8.59 -26.03 3.01
C GLU A 92 -9.82 -26.66 2.36
N LYS A 93 -9.65 -27.30 1.20
CA LYS A 93 -10.63 -28.19 0.61
C LYS A 93 -10.34 -29.62 1.12
N SER A 94 -11.36 -30.45 1.23
CA SER A 94 -11.26 -31.83 1.78
C SER A 94 -10.17 -32.70 1.15
N THR A 95 -9.59 -32.30 0.04
CA THR A 95 -8.55 -33.03 -0.70
C THR A 95 -7.20 -32.32 -0.79
N ASN A 96 -7.14 -30.98 -0.63
CA ASN A 96 -5.89 -30.20 -0.71
C ASN A 96 -6.03 -28.89 0.06
N SER A 97 -4.99 -28.55 0.84
CA SER A 97 -4.79 -27.22 1.42
C SER A 97 -3.96 -26.38 0.44
N GLU A 98 -4.56 -25.40 -0.18
CA GLU A 98 -3.87 -24.60 -1.21
C GLU A 98 -3.86 -23.11 -0.84
N TRP A 99 -2.64 -22.60 -0.60
CA TRP A 99 -2.38 -21.16 -0.61
C TRP A 99 -2.72 -20.57 -1.98
N TYR A 100 -3.03 -19.29 -2.04
CA TYR A 100 -3.17 -18.61 -3.32
C TYR A 100 -1.85 -18.60 -4.08
N THR A 101 -1.81 -19.26 -5.21
CA THR A 101 -0.63 -19.39 -6.08
C THR A 101 -0.69 -18.42 -7.25
N GLY A 102 -0.83 -17.13 -6.94
CA GLY A 102 -0.95 -16.06 -7.92
C GLY A 102 -2.28 -15.30 -7.82
N THR A 103 -2.30 -14.12 -8.41
CA THR A 103 -3.41 -13.17 -8.28
C THR A 103 -4.72 -13.67 -8.91
N ALA A 104 -4.65 -14.32 -10.06
CA ALA A 104 -5.82 -14.89 -10.71
C ALA A 104 -6.26 -16.21 -10.04
N ASN A 105 -5.34 -17.00 -9.49
CA ASN A 105 -5.68 -18.19 -8.71
C ASN A 105 -6.48 -17.82 -7.46
N ALA A 106 -6.13 -16.73 -6.78
CA ALA A 106 -6.90 -16.23 -5.64
C ALA A 106 -8.37 -15.93 -6.02
N ILE A 107 -8.59 -15.28 -7.15
CA ILE A 107 -9.93 -14.99 -7.67
C ILE A 107 -10.66 -16.30 -8.05
N TYR A 108 -9.97 -17.23 -8.72
CA TYR A 108 -10.53 -18.52 -9.10
C TYR A 108 -11.03 -19.32 -7.89
N GLN A 109 -10.24 -19.40 -6.83
CA GLN A 109 -10.64 -20.11 -5.61
C GLN A 109 -11.91 -19.53 -4.96
N ASN A 110 -12.20 -18.25 -5.20
CA ASN A 110 -13.36 -17.54 -4.66
C ASN A 110 -14.49 -17.30 -5.68
N MET A 111 -14.51 -18.07 -6.78
CA MET A 111 -15.59 -17.97 -7.78
C MET A 111 -16.99 -18.18 -7.19
N ALA A 112 -17.14 -19.12 -6.25
CA ALA A 112 -18.41 -19.38 -5.60
C ALA A 112 -18.97 -18.15 -4.85
N TYR A 113 -18.09 -17.33 -4.23
CA TYR A 113 -18.49 -16.06 -3.62
C TYR A 113 -19.08 -15.10 -4.66
N MET A 114 -18.41 -14.92 -5.81
CA MET A 114 -18.92 -14.06 -6.88
C MET A 114 -20.23 -14.58 -7.47
N GLU A 115 -20.37 -15.90 -7.62
CA GLU A 115 -21.58 -16.54 -8.13
C GLU A 115 -22.82 -16.30 -7.24
N THR A 116 -22.66 -16.10 -5.92
CA THR A 116 -23.81 -15.79 -5.03
C THR A 116 -24.48 -14.49 -5.41
N TYR A 117 -23.75 -13.52 -5.98
CA TYR A 117 -24.27 -12.22 -6.40
C TYR A 117 -24.64 -12.16 -7.87
N ASN A 118 -24.23 -13.14 -8.67
CA ASN A 118 -24.45 -13.19 -10.12
C ASN A 118 -24.25 -11.81 -10.81
N PRO A 119 -23.07 -11.21 -10.68
CA PRO A 119 -22.80 -9.86 -11.19
C PRO A 119 -22.77 -9.84 -12.73
N GLU A 120 -22.93 -8.66 -13.32
CA GLU A 120 -22.64 -8.46 -14.73
C GLU A 120 -21.15 -8.17 -14.94
N TYR A 121 -20.54 -7.45 -13.99
CA TYR A 121 -19.14 -7.02 -14.03
C TYR A 121 -18.43 -7.34 -12.72
N VAL A 122 -17.14 -7.61 -12.82
CA VAL A 122 -16.26 -7.79 -11.66
C VAL A 122 -15.09 -6.82 -11.76
N LEU A 123 -14.96 -5.99 -10.75
CA LEU A 123 -13.82 -5.10 -10.58
C LEU A 123 -12.73 -5.82 -9.78
N ILE A 124 -11.56 -5.96 -10.37
CA ILE A 124 -10.36 -6.52 -9.70
C ILE A 124 -9.45 -5.37 -9.31
N LEU A 125 -9.07 -5.32 -8.04
CA LEU A 125 -8.25 -4.28 -7.45
C LEU A 125 -7.03 -4.86 -6.75
N TYR A 126 -5.93 -4.12 -6.77
CA TYR A 126 -4.80 -4.35 -5.86
C TYR A 126 -4.91 -3.42 -4.66
N GLY A 127 -4.71 -3.97 -3.46
CA GLY A 127 -4.88 -3.28 -2.18
C GLY A 127 -3.65 -2.53 -1.69
N ASP A 128 -2.72 -2.20 -2.57
CA ASP A 128 -1.39 -1.71 -2.22
C ASP A 128 -0.96 -0.43 -2.96
N HIS A 129 -1.93 0.31 -3.53
CA HIS A 129 -1.72 1.56 -4.23
C HIS A 129 -2.46 2.74 -3.58
N ILE A 130 -1.93 3.94 -3.76
CA ILE A 130 -2.51 5.20 -3.29
C ILE A 130 -3.08 5.97 -4.47
N TYR A 131 -4.39 6.19 -4.49
CA TYR A 131 -5.09 6.91 -5.56
C TYR A 131 -6.54 7.22 -5.17
N LYS A 132 -7.18 8.12 -5.91
CA LYS A 132 -8.61 8.36 -5.90
C LYS A 132 -9.15 8.14 -7.31
N MET A 133 -10.13 7.26 -7.46
CA MET A 133 -10.68 6.90 -8.75
C MET A 133 -12.16 6.55 -8.65
N ASP A 134 -12.95 7.11 -9.55
CA ASP A 134 -14.34 6.74 -9.75
C ASP A 134 -14.43 5.53 -10.71
N TYR A 135 -14.80 4.39 -10.16
CA TYR A 135 -14.93 3.16 -10.94
C TYR A 135 -16.21 3.12 -11.77
N GLU A 136 -17.23 3.95 -11.45
CA GLU A 136 -18.44 4.06 -12.28
C GLU A 136 -18.11 4.64 -13.65
N VAL A 137 -17.26 5.67 -13.72
CA VAL A 137 -16.78 6.26 -14.97
C VAL A 137 -16.02 5.22 -15.82
N MET A 138 -15.18 4.40 -15.19
CA MET A 138 -14.49 3.32 -15.88
C MET A 138 -15.46 2.22 -16.34
N LEU A 139 -16.51 1.93 -15.57
CA LEU A 139 -17.56 0.96 -15.98
C LEU A 139 -18.36 1.48 -17.17
N ASP A 140 -18.70 2.76 -17.20
CA ASP A 140 -19.39 3.37 -18.34
C ASP A 140 -18.53 3.29 -19.61
N TYR A 141 -17.23 3.55 -19.49
CA TYR A 141 -16.28 3.35 -20.61
C TYR A 141 -16.25 1.88 -21.06
N HIS A 142 -16.24 0.92 -20.13
CA HIS A 142 -16.30 -0.52 -20.42
C HIS A 142 -17.56 -0.88 -21.21
N LYS A 143 -18.71 -0.38 -20.76
CA LYS A 143 -20.01 -0.60 -21.43
C LYS A 143 -20.05 0.03 -22.82
N ALA A 144 -19.61 1.29 -22.96
CA ALA A 144 -19.61 2.04 -24.21
C ALA A 144 -18.78 1.35 -25.31
N ASN A 145 -17.66 0.72 -24.93
CA ASN A 145 -16.80 -0.03 -25.84
C ASN A 145 -17.23 -1.50 -26.01
N HIS A 146 -18.31 -1.92 -25.34
CA HIS A 146 -18.71 -3.33 -25.27
C HIS A 146 -17.53 -4.23 -24.90
N ALA A 147 -16.66 -3.81 -24.00
CA ALA A 147 -15.44 -4.49 -23.65
C ALA A 147 -15.72 -5.83 -22.93
N ASP A 148 -14.83 -6.79 -23.09
CA ASP A 148 -14.79 -7.99 -22.25
C ASP A 148 -13.87 -7.76 -21.05
N VAL A 149 -12.81 -6.92 -21.25
CA VAL A 149 -11.87 -6.49 -20.24
C VAL A 149 -11.52 -5.01 -20.45
N THR A 150 -11.55 -4.22 -19.40
CA THR A 150 -11.00 -2.85 -19.40
C THR A 150 -9.90 -2.77 -18.34
N ILE A 151 -8.77 -2.19 -18.72
CA ILE A 151 -7.57 -2.04 -17.86
C ILE A 151 -7.36 -0.56 -17.63
N ALA A 152 -7.37 -0.12 -16.36
CA ALA A 152 -6.95 1.23 -16.03
C ALA A 152 -5.43 1.36 -16.21
N CYS A 153 -5.02 2.44 -16.83
CA CYS A 153 -3.63 2.71 -17.16
C CYS A 153 -3.32 4.21 -17.08
N MET A 154 -2.04 4.51 -16.96
CA MET A 154 -1.54 5.87 -17.07
C MET A 154 -0.14 5.88 -17.72
N PRO A 155 0.25 6.99 -18.36
CA PRO A 155 1.60 7.16 -18.85
C PRO A 155 2.57 7.34 -17.67
N VAL A 156 3.68 6.61 -17.68
CA VAL A 156 4.78 6.74 -16.72
C VAL A 156 6.09 7.07 -17.45
N PRO A 157 7.13 7.57 -16.77
CA PRO A 157 8.46 7.66 -17.37
C PRO A 157 8.91 6.31 -17.92
N ILE A 158 9.50 6.30 -19.12
CA ILE A 158 9.84 5.02 -19.80
C ILE A 158 10.83 4.19 -18.97
N GLU A 159 11.67 4.83 -18.20
CA GLU A 159 12.65 4.20 -17.30
C GLU A 159 11.98 3.40 -16.17
N GLU A 160 10.77 3.80 -15.78
CA GLU A 160 9.98 3.14 -14.75
C GLU A 160 9.03 2.08 -15.31
N ALA A 161 8.75 2.11 -16.61
CA ALA A 161 7.73 1.26 -17.25
C ALA A 161 8.03 -0.25 -17.09
N SER A 162 9.30 -0.64 -16.97
CA SER A 162 9.74 -2.03 -16.70
C SER A 162 9.23 -2.61 -15.37
N ARG A 163 8.75 -1.77 -14.46
CA ARG A 163 8.20 -2.21 -13.16
C ARG A 163 6.75 -2.69 -13.27
N PHE A 164 6.06 -2.35 -14.37
CA PHE A 164 4.62 -2.54 -14.56
C PHE A 164 4.32 -3.43 -15.77
N GLY A 165 3.08 -3.89 -15.85
CA GLY A 165 2.53 -4.38 -17.12
C GLY A 165 2.34 -3.20 -18.06
N VAL A 166 2.82 -3.28 -19.28
CA VAL A 166 2.72 -2.21 -20.30
C VAL A 166 1.82 -2.62 -21.45
N MET A 167 1.07 -1.67 -21.96
CA MET A 167 0.10 -1.88 -23.03
C MET A 167 0.47 -1.11 -24.29
N ILE A 168 0.20 -1.73 -25.45
CA ILE A 168 0.20 -1.09 -26.74
C ILE A 168 -1.25 -1.08 -27.23
N THR A 169 -1.75 0.09 -27.60
CA THR A 169 -3.13 0.28 -28.04
C THR A 169 -3.19 0.74 -29.49
N ASP A 170 -4.31 0.47 -30.15
CA ASP A 170 -4.65 1.11 -31.44
C ASP A 170 -5.21 2.53 -31.19
N GLY A 171 -5.54 3.23 -32.31
CA GLY A 171 -6.08 4.59 -32.22
C GLY A 171 -7.45 4.73 -31.53
N ASN A 172 -8.10 3.63 -31.17
CA ASN A 172 -9.39 3.59 -30.49
C ASN A 172 -9.28 3.13 -29.03
N GLY A 173 -8.07 2.99 -28.50
CA GLY A 173 -7.83 2.53 -27.14
C GLY A 173 -7.95 1.01 -26.95
N ARG A 174 -8.13 0.23 -28.05
CA ARG A 174 -8.12 -1.22 -27.97
C ARG A 174 -6.70 -1.72 -27.76
N ILE A 175 -6.51 -2.60 -26.77
CA ILE A 175 -5.20 -3.19 -26.45
C ILE A 175 -4.88 -4.26 -27.50
N THR A 176 -3.78 -4.05 -28.22
CA THR A 176 -3.25 -4.98 -29.23
C THR A 176 -2.16 -5.88 -28.62
N GLU A 177 -1.38 -5.35 -27.70
CA GLU A 177 -0.33 -6.09 -27.01
C GLU A 177 -0.30 -5.72 -25.53
N PHE A 178 0.07 -6.70 -24.70
CA PHE A 178 0.31 -6.54 -23.25
C PHE A 178 1.58 -7.29 -22.88
N GLU A 179 2.51 -6.59 -22.20
CA GLU A 179 3.79 -7.15 -21.74
C GLU A 179 3.90 -6.96 -20.23
N GLU A 180 4.03 -8.07 -19.48
CA GLU A 180 4.18 -8.01 -18.03
C GLU A 180 5.64 -7.80 -17.65
N LYS A 181 5.95 -6.61 -17.12
CA LYS A 181 7.26 -6.21 -16.63
C LYS A 181 8.40 -6.49 -17.64
N PRO A 182 8.33 -5.91 -18.83
CA PRO A 182 9.35 -6.13 -19.86
C PRO A 182 10.69 -5.48 -19.46
N GLU A 183 11.81 -6.11 -19.78
CA GLU A 183 13.14 -5.52 -19.57
C GLU A 183 13.35 -4.27 -20.45
N HIS A 184 12.77 -4.30 -21.65
CA HIS A 184 12.85 -3.20 -22.63
C HIS A 184 11.43 -2.81 -23.04
N PRO A 185 10.75 -1.92 -22.26
CA PRO A 185 9.37 -1.55 -22.56
C PRO A 185 9.24 -0.80 -23.89
N ARG A 186 8.29 -1.24 -24.73
CA ARG A 186 7.97 -0.62 -26.02
C ARG A 186 6.88 0.47 -25.91
N SER A 187 6.30 0.62 -24.74
CA SER A 187 5.29 1.63 -24.42
C SER A 187 5.51 2.12 -23.00
N ASN A 188 5.08 3.34 -22.74
CA ASN A 188 5.05 3.92 -21.40
C ASN A 188 3.66 3.88 -20.76
N LEU A 189 2.68 3.24 -21.40
CA LEU A 189 1.32 3.12 -20.88
C LEU A 189 1.27 1.96 -19.88
N ALA A 190 1.40 2.29 -18.60
CA ALA A 190 1.50 1.33 -17.52
C ALA A 190 0.11 0.92 -16.98
N SER A 191 -0.06 -0.36 -16.71
CA SER A 191 -1.24 -0.89 -16.01
C SER A 191 -1.20 -0.50 -14.54
N MET A 192 -2.30 0.05 -14.05
CA MET A 192 -2.49 0.37 -12.63
C MET A 192 -2.89 -0.86 -11.79
N GLY A 193 -3.07 -2.04 -12.41
CA GLY A 193 -3.56 -3.21 -11.68
C GLY A 193 -5.05 -3.12 -11.32
N ILE A 194 -5.81 -2.31 -12.04
CA ILE A 194 -7.26 -2.12 -11.87
C ILE A 194 -7.93 -2.64 -13.13
N TYR A 195 -8.79 -3.64 -12.99
CA TYR A 195 -9.44 -4.29 -14.13
C TYR A 195 -10.94 -4.38 -13.94
N ILE A 196 -11.73 -4.04 -14.98
CA ILE A 196 -13.14 -4.41 -15.07
C ILE A 196 -13.28 -5.54 -16.06
N PHE A 197 -13.84 -6.64 -15.62
CA PHE A 197 -14.18 -7.79 -16.48
C PHE A 197 -15.68 -7.93 -16.59
N SER A 198 -16.18 -8.20 -17.78
CA SER A 198 -17.48 -8.84 -17.92
C SER A 198 -17.44 -10.20 -17.22
N TRP A 199 -18.40 -10.51 -16.33
CA TRP A 199 -18.37 -11.74 -15.51
C TRP A 199 -18.18 -13.00 -16.36
N LYS A 200 -18.85 -13.07 -17.51
CA LYS A 200 -18.71 -14.20 -18.43
C LYS A 200 -17.27 -14.39 -18.89
N ALA A 201 -16.60 -13.32 -19.30
CA ALA A 201 -15.22 -13.39 -19.79
C ALA A 201 -14.25 -13.78 -18.68
N LEU A 202 -14.43 -13.23 -17.47
CA LEU A 202 -13.62 -13.61 -16.31
C LEU A 202 -13.77 -15.09 -15.96
N LYS A 203 -15.02 -15.57 -15.84
CA LYS A 203 -15.32 -16.98 -15.49
C LYS A 203 -14.74 -17.94 -16.52
N GLU A 204 -14.90 -17.66 -17.81
CA GLU A 204 -14.33 -18.48 -18.90
C GLU A 204 -12.80 -18.56 -18.78
N SER A 205 -12.13 -17.40 -18.63
CA SER A 205 -10.65 -17.32 -18.57
C SER A 205 -10.09 -18.03 -17.35
N LEU A 206 -10.68 -17.80 -16.17
CA LEU A 206 -10.26 -18.44 -14.92
C LEU A 206 -10.45 -19.97 -15.00
N THR A 207 -11.56 -20.43 -15.58
CA THR A 207 -11.83 -21.86 -15.72
C THR A 207 -10.89 -22.54 -16.70
N ALA A 208 -10.55 -21.86 -17.80
CA ALA A 208 -9.62 -22.38 -18.81
C ALA A 208 -8.20 -22.54 -18.28
N LEU A 209 -7.79 -21.67 -17.34
CA LEU A 209 -6.44 -21.65 -16.77
C LEU A 209 -6.37 -22.23 -15.34
N LYS A 210 -7.40 -22.93 -14.86
CA LYS A 210 -7.51 -23.45 -13.50
C LYS A 210 -6.37 -24.39 -13.08
N ASP A 211 -5.80 -25.12 -14.04
CA ASP A 211 -4.76 -26.12 -13.81
C ASP A 211 -3.32 -25.53 -13.91
N GLN A 212 -3.20 -24.22 -14.10
CA GLN A 212 -1.89 -23.54 -14.05
C GLN A 212 -1.35 -23.56 -12.62
N PRO A 213 -0.09 -24.00 -12.39
CA PRO A 213 0.52 -24.09 -11.05
C PRO A 213 0.58 -22.74 -10.32
N SER A 214 0.72 -21.65 -11.07
CA SER A 214 0.62 -20.27 -10.60
C SER A 214 -0.07 -19.46 -11.67
N CYS A 215 -1.19 -18.79 -11.33
CA CYS A 215 -1.96 -18.04 -12.30
C CYS A 215 -2.09 -16.58 -11.87
N ASP A 216 -1.55 -15.68 -12.70
CA ASP A 216 -1.57 -14.23 -12.52
C ASP A 216 -2.36 -13.55 -13.64
N PHE A 217 -2.96 -12.39 -13.33
CA PHE A 217 -3.68 -11.62 -14.34
C PHE A 217 -2.77 -11.17 -15.47
N GLY A 218 -1.66 -10.48 -15.18
CA GLY A 218 -0.76 -9.95 -16.21
C GLY A 218 -0.09 -11.02 -17.05
N LYS A 219 0.38 -12.10 -16.41
CA LYS A 219 1.15 -13.15 -17.11
C LYS A 219 0.28 -14.15 -17.86
N HIS A 220 -0.96 -14.39 -17.41
CA HIS A 220 -1.75 -15.51 -17.91
C HIS A 220 -3.14 -15.09 -18.40
N ILE A 221 -3.96 -14.40 -17.58
CA ILE A 221 -5.35 -14.07 -17.92
C ILE A 221 -5.44 -13.06 -19.06
N LEU A 222 -4.70 -11.95 -19.02
CA LEU A 222 -4.77 -10.93 -20.04
C LEU A 222 -4.27 -11.43 -21.40
N PRO A 223 -3.11 -12.13 -21.50
CA PRO A 223 -2.69 -12.78 -22.75
C PRO A 223 -3.71 -13.80 -23.25
N TYR A 224 -4.25 -14.65 -22.37
CA TYR A 224 -5.28 -15.61 -22.75
C TYR A 224 -6.52 -14.91 -23.35
N CYS A 225 -7.01 -13.84 -22.71
CA CYS A 225 -8.16 -13.08 -23.22
C CYS A 225 -7.86 -12.50 -24.60
N ARG A 226 -6.70 -11.87 -24.81
CA ARG A 226 -6.27 -11.32 -26.09
C ARG A 226 -6.23 -12.41 -27.19
N ASP A 227 -5.55 -13.52 -26.90
CA ASP A 227 -5.33 -14.59 -27.88
C ASP A 227 -6.63 -15.35 -28.24
N ASN A 228 -7.63 -15.31 -27.37
CA ASN A 228 -8.96 -15.86 -27.61
C ASN A 228 -9.97 -14.80 -28.12
N GLY A 229 -9.50 -13.68 -28.66
CA GLY A 229 -10.31 -12.69 -29.37
C GLY A 229 -11.24 -11.87 -28.49
N LYS A 230 -11.02 -11.82 -27.17
CA LYS A 230 -11.75 -10.92 -26.27
C LYS A 230 -11.40 -9.46 -26.61
N ARG A 231 -12.32 -8.56 -26.30
CA ARG A 231 -12.14 -7.12 -26.51
C ARG A 231 -11.53 -6.50 -25.25
N LEU A 232 -10.23 -6.22 -25.33
CA LEU A 232 -9.47 -5.55 -24.28
C LEU A 232 -9.32 -4.08 -24.60
N PHE A 233 -9.65 -3.20 -23.65
CA PHE A 233 -9.53 -1.75 -23.80
C PHE A 233 -8.72 -1.14 -22.66
N ALA A 234 -7.92 -0.13 -22.99
CA ALA A 234 -7.19 0.69 -22.05
C ALA A 234 -8.04 1.90 -21.65
N TYR A 235 -8.29 2.06 -20.35
CA TYR A 235 -8.89 3.25 -19.78
C TYR A 235 -7.78 4.14 -19.22
N GLU A 236 -7.50 5.24 -19.88
CA GLU A 236 -6.47 6.17 -19.46
C GLU A 236 -6.99 7.01 -18.28
N PHE A 237 -6.38 6.79 -17.11
CA PHE A 237 -6.71 7.49 -15.88
C PHE A 237 -5.93 8.81 -15.80
N ASN A 238 -6.64 9.89 -15.54
CA ASN A 238 -6.08 11.22 -15.32
C ASN A 238 -6.26 11.59 -13.85
N GLY A 239 -5.25 11.32 -13.05
CA GLY A 239 -5.25 11.63 -11.62
C GLY A 239 -3.98 11.11 -10.94
N TYR A 240 -3.86 11.37 -9.66
CA TYR A 240 -2.75 10.86 -8.87
C TYR A 240 -2.87 9.35 -8.66
N TRP A 241 -1.81 8.62 -8.95
CA TRP A 241 -1.64 7.22 -8.62
C TRP A 241 -0.18 6.91 -8.28
N LYS A 242 0.06 6.21 -7.17
CA LYS A 242 1.41 5.83 -6.73
C LYS A 242 1.43 4.39 -6.25
N ASP A 243 2.31 3.56 -6.83
CA ASP A 243 2.71 2.28 -6.26
C ASP A 243 3.73 2.53 -5.15
N VAL A 244 3.29 2.44 -3.90
CA VAL A 244 4.14 2.58 -2.72
C VAL A 244 4.83 1.26 -2.37
N GLY A 245 5.41 0.60 -3.36
CA GLY A 245 6.02 -0.71 -3.27
C GLY A 245 7.47 -0.75 -2.81
N THR A 246 8.14 0.40 -2.70
CA THR A 246 9.52 0.53 -2.18
C THR A 246 9.57 1.58 -1.06
N LEU A 247 10.59 1.53 -0.22
CA LEU A 247 10.77 2.53 0.86
C LEU A 247 10.87 3.95 0.31
N GLY A 248 11.57 4.14 -0.81
CA GLY A 248 11.67 5.45 -1.47
C GLY A 248 10.32 5.96 -1.95
N SER A 249 9.58 5.16 -2.75
CA SER A 249 8.26 5.57 -3.24
C SER A 249 7.23 5.75 -2.13
N TYR A 250 7.31 4.97 -1.05
CA TYR A 250 6.48 5.14 0.13
C TYR A 250 6.80 6.46 0.87
N TRP A 251 8.07 6.77 1.06
CA TRP A 251 8.51 8.02 1.68
C TRP A 251 8.09 9.23 0.83
N GLU A 252 8.37 9.21 -0.47
CA GLU A 252 7.98 10.27 -1.41
C GLU A 252 6.47 10.53 -1.39
N ALA A 253 5.65 9.48 -1.50
CA ALA A 253 4.20 9.61 -1.49
C ALA A 253 3.66 10.26 -0.21
N ASN A 254 4.30 10.03 0.95
CA ASN A 254 3.95 10.72 2.20
C ASN A 254 4.42 12.18 2.20
N MET A 255 5.60 12.47 1.63
CA MET A 255 6.12 13.85 1.55
C MET A 255 5.29 14.70 0.56
N GLU A 256 4.81 14.13 -0.53
CA GLU A 256 3.91 14.79 -1.50
C GLU A 256 2.60 15.28 -0.85
N LEU A 257 2.15 14.65 0.24
CA LEU A 257 0.94 15.07 0.97
C LEU A 257 1.08 16.41 1.70
N ILE A 258 2.30 16.79 2.05
CA ILE A 258 2.57 18.00 2.84
C ILE A 258 3.02 19.18 1.98
N ASP A 259 2.97 19.06 0.67
CA ASP A 259 3.16 20.16 -0.24
C ASP A 259 2.08 21.24 -0.06
N ILE A 260 2.40 22.50 -0.39
CA ILE A 260 1.47 23.63 -0.26
C ILE A 260 0.18 23.40 -1.08
N ILE A 261 0.33 22.78 -2.25
CA ILE A 261 -0.77 22.36 -3.11
C ILE A 261 -0.51 20.89 -3.45
N PRO A 262 -0.94 19.95 -2.58
CA PRO A 262 -0.68 18.54 -2.84
C PRO A 262 -1.47 18.07 -4.07
N GLU A 263 -0.80 17.37 -4.97
CA GLU A 263 -1.46 16.73 -6.11
C GLU A 263 -2.49 15.70 -5.62
N PHE A 264 -2.18 15.00 -4.53
CA PHE A 264 -3.08 14.11 -3.83
C PHE A 264 -3.68 14.78 -2.59
N ASN A 265 -4.85 15.40 -2.75
CA ASN A 265 -5.51 16.16 -1.69
C ASN A 265 -6.34 15.25 -0.77
N LEU A 266 -5.91 15.06 0.48
CA LEU A 266 -6.65 14.32 1.51
C LEU A 266 -7.81 15.13 2.13
N TYR A 267 -7.88 16.45 1.90
CA TYR A 267 -8.88 17.36 2.44
C TYR A 267 -10.08 17.54 1.51
N GLU A 268 -10.14 16.81 0.40
CA GLU A 268 -11.25 16.88 -0.54
C GLU A 268 -12.55 16.36 0.08
N GLU A 269 -13.57 17.20 0.10
CA GLU A 269 -14.84 16.88 0.77
C GLU A 269 -15.74 15.94 -0.06
N PHE A 270 -15.64 16.00 -1.37
CA PHE A 270 -16.49 15.23 -2.29
C PHE A 270 -16.00 13.81 -2.55
N TRP A 271 -14.72 13.53 -2.28
CA TRP A 271 -14.12 12.21 -2.42
C TRP A 271 -13.31 11.86 -1.17
N LYS A 272 -14.01 11.54 -0.10
CA LYS A 272 -13.39 11.26 1.20
C LYS A 272 -12.71 9.90 1.22
N ILE A 273 -11.56 9.83 1.86
CA ILE A 273 -10.94 8.57 2.24
C ILE A 273 -11.38 8.24 3.68
N TYR A 274 -12.06 7.11 3.82
CA TYR A 274 -12.54 6.60 5.10
C TYR A 274 -11.49 5.67 5.71
N THR A 275 -11.44 5.59 7.03
CA THR A 275 -10.54 4.71 7.76
C THR A 275 -11.15 4.31 9.09
N LYS A 276 -10.70 3.20 9.64
CA LYS A 276 -11.03 2.83 11.01
C LYS A 276 -10.26 3.75 11.97
N GLY A 277 -10.99 4.65 12.64
CA GLY A 277 -10.44 5.52 13.68
C GLY A 277 -10.49 4.85 15.05
N ASP A 278 -9.46 5.06 15.85
CA ASP A 278 -9.50 4.80 17.29
C ASP A 278 -10.08 6.04 18.01
N ILE A 279 -10.65 5.84 19.19
CA ILE A 279 -11.06 6.97 20.05
C ILE A 279 -9.80 7.50 20.71
N ILE A 280 -9.24 8.58 20.16
CA ILE A 280 -8.00 9.19 20.63
C ILE A 280 -8.30 10.61 21.11
N ARG A 281 -7.52 11.07 22.12
CA ARG A 281 -7.58 12.45 22.60
C ARG A 281 -7.19 13.44 21.52
N PRO A 282 -7.58 14.73 21.62
CA PRO A 282 -7.05 15.77 20.75
C PRO A 282 -5.52 15.86 20.80
N GLN A 283 -4.91 16.31 19.72
CA GLN A 283 -3.49 16.61 19.67
C GLN A 283 -3.13 17.79 20.60
N TYR A 284 -1.93 17.79 21.14
CA TYR A 284 -1.39 18.87 21.96
C TYR A 284 -0.08 19.40 21.33
N VAL A 285 0.01 20.71 21.21
CA VAL A 285 1.22 21.41 20.76
C VAL A 285 1.65 22.39 21.82
N SER A 286 2.87 22.22 22.35
CA SER A 286 3.46 23.11 23.33
C SER A 286 3.67 24.51 22.80
N GLY A 287 3.63 25.52 23.64
CA GLY A 287 3.89 26.92 23.25
C GLY A 287 5.32 27.17 22.72
N ASP A 288 6.27 26.31 23.07
CA ASP A 288 7.66 26.38 22.60
C ASP A 288 7.94 25.47 21.39
N ALA A 289 6.95 24.70 20.94
CA ALA A 289 7.07 23.80 19.78
C ALA A 289 7.07 24.58 18.46
N VAL A 290 7.82 24.09 17.48
CA VAL A 290 7.86 24.65 16.12
C VAL A 290 7.34 23.60 15.15
N ILE A 291 6.33 23.96 14.36
CA ILE A 291 5.76 23.09 13.34
C ILE A 291 5.77 23.83 12.01
N ASP A 292 6.38 23.21 11.00
CA ASP A 292 6.46 23.77 9.65
C ASP A 292 6.21 22.70 8.59
N ARG A 293 5.13 22.85 7.80
CA ARG A 293 4.68 21.91 6.75
C ARG A 293 4.60 20.45 7.22
N CYS A 294 3.67 20.16 8.09
CA CYS A 294 3.51 18.83 8.67
C CYS A 294 2.05 18.35 8.62
N ILE A 295 1.87 17.05 8.48
CA ILE A 295 0.64 16.37 8.86
C ILE A 295 0.84 15.82 10.27
N ILE A 296 -0.10 16.12 11.18
CA ILE A 296 -0.04 15.68 12.58
C ILE A 296 -1.32 14.94 12.91
N GLY A 297 -1.16 13.68 13.31
CA GLY A 297 -2.26 12.79 13.69
C GLY A 297 -2.90 13.13 15.03
N GLU A 298 -4.10 12.62 15.24
CA GLU A 298 -4.87 12.79 16.48
C GLU A 298 -4.08 12.25 17.68
N GLY A 299 -4.17 12.92 18.83
CA GLY A 299 -3.51 12.51 20.08
C GLY A 299 -2.01 12.75 20.14
N ALA A 300 -1.39 13.26 19.07
CA ALA A 300 0.03 13.57 19.09
C ALA A 300 0.36 14.68 20.11
N GLU A 301 1.47 14.52 20.83
CA GLU A 301 2.00 15.51 21.77
C GLU A 301 3.33 16.04 21.26
N ILE A 302 3.39 17.32 20.90
CA ILE A 302 4.57 17.94 20.28
C ILE A 302 5.16 18.98 21.23
N TYR A 303 6.37 18.72 21.73
CA TYR A 303 7.13 19.62 22.59
C TYR A 303 8.43 20.12 21.93
N GLY A 304 8.81 19.56 20.78
CA GLY A 304 10.00 19.88 20.00
C GLY A 304 9.70 20.56 18.68
N GLU A 305 10.62 20.46 17.75
CA GLU A 305 10.53 21.01 16.38
C GLU A 305 10.22 19.89 15.38
N VAL A 306 9.25 20.14 14.50
CA VAL A 306 8.86 19.20 13.43
C VAL A 306 8.76 19.96 12.11
N HIS A 307 9.56 19.56 11.13
CA HIS A 307 9.63 20.19 9.82
C HIS A 307 9.43 19.15 8.71
N ASN A 308 8.62 19.48 7.71
CA ASN A 308 8.43 18.70 6.50
C ASN A 308 8.21 17.19 6.79
N SER A 309 7.29 16.87 7.70
CA SER A 309 7.17 15.51 8.26
C SER A 309 5.72 15.08 8.43
N VAL A 310 5.50 13.75 8.43
CA VAL A 310 4.21 13.13 8.71
C VAL A 310 4.29 12.43 10.06
N ILE A 311 3.50 12.92 11.01
CA ILE A 311 3.43 12.42 12.39
C ILE A 311 2.10 11.68 12.56
N GLY A 312 2.18 10.41 12.93
CA GLY A 312 1.03 9.54 13.17
C GLY A 312 0.29 9.86 14.46
N ALA A 313 -0.84 9.18 14.64
CA ALA A 313 -1.66 9.33 15.83
C ALA A 313 -0.90 8.87 17.10
N ASP A 314 -1.14 9.58 18.22
CA ASP A 314 -0.60 9.27 19.53
C ASP A 314 0.95 9.19 19.59
N VAL A 315 1.63 9.94 18.72
CA VAL A 315 3.09 10.11 18.74
C VAL A 315 3.46 11.16 19.74
N ARG A 316 4.56 10.92 20.48
CA ARG A 316 5.11 11.88 21.43
C ARG A 316 6.49 12.35 21.00
N ILE A 317 6.63 13.66 20.80
CA ILE A 317 7.89 14.34 20.46
C ILE A 317 8.31 15.16 21.66
N GLU A 318 9.37 14.76 22.36
CA GLU A 318 9.84 15.39 23.59
C GLU A 318 10.56 16.73 23.34
N LYS A 319 10.91 17.42 24.42
CA LYS A 319 11.61 18.73 24.35
C LYS A 319 12.98 18.62 23.70
N GLY A 320 13.33 19.64 22.91
CA GLY A 320 14.63 19.71 22.23
C GLY A 320 14.80 18.71 21.09
N VAL A 321 13.76 17.93 20.76
CA VAL A 321 13.74 17.06 19.58
C VAL A 321 13.62 17.90 18.32
N VAL A 322 14.35 17.52 17.27
CA VAL A 322 14.19 18.08 15.92
C VAL A 322 13.94 16.97 14.93
N VAL A 323 12.76 16.99 14.29
CA VAL A 323 12.37 16.03 13.26
C VAL A 323 12.33 16.72 11.91
N ARG A 324 12.97 16.15 10.88
CA ARG A 324 12.98 16.67 9.50
C ARG A 324 12.77 15.55 8.48
N ASP A 325 12.00 15.84 7.42
CA ASP A 325 11.80 14.97 6.25
C ASP A 325 11.46 13.52 6.61
N SER A 326 10.67 13.32 7.66
CA SER A 326 10.49 12.01 8.30
C SER A 326 9.04 11.62 8.43
N ILE A 327 8.83 10.31 8.50
CA ILE A 327 7.53 9.68 8.79
C ILE A 327 7.66 8.98 10.14
N ILE A 328 6.86 9.40 11.12
CA ILE A 328 6.80 8.75 12.43
C ILE A 328 5.40 8.20 12.59
N MET A 329 5.28 6.87 12.62
CA MET A 329 3.98 6.20 12.71
C MET A 329 3.48 6.18 14.15
N ARG A 330 2.20 5.83 14.30
CA ARG A 330 1.42 5.91 15.53
C ARG A 330 2.09 5.24 16.75
N HIS A 331 1.76 5.78 17.92
CA HIS A 331 2.18 5.28 19.24
C HIS A 331 3.71 5.26 19.45
N SER A 332 4.47 6.02 18.69
CA SER A 332 5.93 6.10 18.85
C SER A 332 6.32 7.29 19.70
N THR A 333 7.43 7.13 20.42
CA THR A 333 7.98 8.19 21.30
C THR A 333 9.40 8.53 20.86
N ILE A 334 9.69 9.83 20.71
CA ILE A 334 11.03 10.35 20.41
C ILE A 334 11.55 11.10 21.63
N GLY A 335 12.61 10.58 22.23
CA GLY A 335 13.18 11.06 23.48
C GLY A 335 13.87 12.42 23.35
N GLU A 336 14.00 13.12 24.50
CA GLU A 336 14.51 14.46 24.65
C GLU A 336 15.84 14.69 23.91
N GLY A 337 15.98 15.82 23.19
CA GLY A 337 17.22 16.23 22.51
C GLY A 337 17.61 15.41 21.29
N THR A 338 16.75 14.48 20.84
CA THR A 338 16.99 13.60 19.68
C THR A 338 16.81 14.36 18.36
N GLN A 339 17.65 14.06 17.38
CA GLN A 339 17.56 14.57 16.03
C GLN A 339 17.24 13.46 15.04
N VAL A 340 16.14 13.61 14.30
CA VAL A 340 15.66 12.63 13.31
C VAL A 340 15.65 13.29 11.94
N ASN A 341 16.46 12.79 11.02
CA ASN A 341 16.50 13.27 9.64
C ASN A 341 16.25 12.14 8.67
N LYS A 342 15.33 12.35 7.75
CA LYS A 342 15.02 11.46 6.63
C LYS A 342 14.83 9.99 7.09
N ALA A 343 13.87 9.79 7.99
CA ALA A 343 13.59 8.50 8.62
C ALA A 343 12.15 8.04 8.36
N ILE A 344 11.97 6.73 8.34
CA ILE A 344 10.68 6.06 8.46
C ILE A 344 10.70 5.25 9.75
N ILE A 345 9.96 5.71 10.74
CA ILE A 345 9.84 5.07 12.05
C ILE A 345 8.46 4.42 12.13
N ALA A 346 8.43 3.10 12.24
CA ALA A 346 7.20 2.31 12.26
C ALA A 346 6.38 2.50 13.55
N GLU A 347 5.29 1.76 13.69
CA GLU A 347 4.39 1.86 14.85
C GLU A 347 5.04 1.36 16.15
N ASN A 348 4.68 1.97 17.29
CA ASN A 348 5.09 1.55 18.63
C ASN A 348 6.61 1.56 18.88
N VAL A 349 7.36 2.42 18.21
CA VAL A 349 8.82 2.56 18.39
C VAL A 349 9.13 3.49 19.56
N HIS A 350 10.15 3.11 20.34
CA HIS A 350 10.71 3.97 21.36
C HIS A 350 12.14 4.37 21.00
N VAL A 351 12.34 5.65 20.73
CA VAL A 351 13.68 6.24 20.50
C VAL A 351 14.12 6.95 21.77
N GLY A 352 15.29 6.59 22.25
CA GLY A 352 15.91 7.16 23.43
C GLY A 352 16.24 8.64 23.31
N LYS A 353 16.89 9.20 24.34
CA LYS A 353 17.31 10.62 24.41
C LYS A 353 18.62 10.83 23.67
N HIS A 354 18.79 12.07 23.15
CA HIS A 354 20.03 12.52 22.51
C HIS A 354 20.53 11.59 21.40
N VAL A 355 19.62 10.90 20.72
CA VAL A 355 19.91 10.09 19.54
C VAL A 355 20.06 11.00 18.32
N VAL A 356 20.99 10.67 17.41
CA VAL A 356 21.15 11.40 16.15
C VAL A 356 20.98 10.43 14.98
N MET A 357 19.98 10.65 14.13
CA MET A 357 19.66 9.76 13.00
C MET A 357 19.79 10.44 11.65
N GLY A 358 20.22 9.68 10.62
CA GLY A 358 20.25 10.11 9.24
C GLY A 358 21.42 11.03 8.90
N VAL A 359 22.57 10.83 9.55
CA VAL A 359 23.78 11.63 9.40
C VAL A 359 24.89 10.87 8.69
N GLY A 360 25.93 11.59 8.25
CA GLY A 360 27.10 11.03 7.56
C GLY A 360 26.89 10.85 6.04
N GLU A 361 27.91 10.30 5.39
CA GLU A 361 27.89 9.99 3.96
C GLU A 361 27.07 8.73 3.70
N GLU A 362 26.45 8.63 2.52
CA GLU A 362 25.67 7.44 2.15
C GLU A 362 26.60 6.26 1.84
N ALA A 363 26.22 5.09 2.33
CA ALA A 363 26.83 3.81 1.99
C ALA A 363 25.76 2.78 1.67
N PRO A 364 26.03 1.79 0.80
CA PRO A 364 25.08 0.70 0.54
C PRO A 364 24.79 -0.10 1.80
N ASN A 365 23.54 -0.52 1.97
CA ASN A 365 23.17 -1.34 3.11
C ASN A 365 23.81 -2.74 3.02
N VAL A 366 24.35 -3.22 4.15
CA VAL A 366 25.10 -4.50 4.22
C VAL A 366 24.23 -5.74 4.02
N LEU A 367 22.91 -5.67 4.32
CA LEU A 367 21.99 -6.81 4.18
C LEU A 367 21.25 -6.79 2.85
N LYS A 368 20.60 -5.66 2.54
CA LYS A 368 19.70 -5.56 1.38
C LYS A 368 19.85 -4.18 0.71
N PRO A 369 20.93 -3.93 -0.04
CA PRO A 369 21.21 -2.62 -0.65
C PRO A 369 20.12 -2.16 -1.65
N ASN A 370 19.41 -3.12 -2.26
CA ASN A 370 18.30 -2.82 -3.18
C ASN A 370 16.99 -2.42 -2.46
N ILE A 371 16.91 -2.56 -1.14
CA ILE A 371 15.74 -2.22 -0.34
C ILE A 371 16.03 -0.98 0.51
N TYR A 372 17.11 -1.02 1.30
CA TYR A 372 17.48 0.05 2.22
C TYR A 372 18.45 1.01 1.53
N GLY A 373 17.88 2.05 0.97
CA GLY A 373 18.58 3.07 0.18
C GLY A 373 17.93 4.45 0.34
N PHE A 374 18.18 5.33 -0.61
CA PHE A 374 17.57 6.67 -0.64
C PHE A 374 18.01 7.61 0.49
N GLY A 375 19.06 7.28 1.22
CA GLY A 375 19.48 8.00 2.42
C GLY A 375 18.57 7.81 3.63
N LEU A 376 17.62 6.87 3.57
CA LEU A 376 16.61 6.65 4.61
C LEU A 376 17.17 5.85 5.80
N VAL A 377 16.74 6.25 7.00
CA VAL A 377 16.80 5.41 8.20
C VAL A 377 15.44 4.70 8.32
N THR A 378 15.43 3.38 8.36
CA THR A 378 14.17 2.63 8.47
C THR A 378 14.15 1.84 9.77
N VAL A 379 13.18 2.15 10.63
CA VAL A 379 13.02 1.52 11.95
C VAL A 379 11.74 0.69 11.95
N GLY A 380 11.86 -0.58 12.24
CA GLY A 380 10.77 -1.55 12.29
C GLY A 380 9.87 -1.38 13.52
N GLU A 381 8.73 -2.01 13.48
CA GLU A 381 7.72 -1.92 14.54
C GLU A 381 8.24 -2.45 15.88
N LYS A 382 7.85 -1.73 16.96
CA LYS A 382 8.23 -2.04 18.36
C LYS A 382 9.73 -2.03 18.63
N ALA A 383 10.51 -1.43 17.73
CA ALA A 383 11.94 -1.27 18.00
C ALA A 383 12.19 -0.33 19.18
N VAL A 384 13.25 -0.63 19.91
CA VAL A 384 13.76 0.23 20.98
C VAL A 384 15.16 0.65 20.62
N ILE A 385 15.42 1.96 20.62
CA ILE A 385 16.74 2.55 20.33
C ILE A 385 17.26 3.20 21.61
N PRO A 386 18.45 2.81 22.11
CA PRO A 386 18.99 3.33 23.37
C PRO A 386 19.40 4.80 23.27
N ASP A 387 19.62 5.44 24.42
CA ASP A 387 20.06 6.85 24.53
C ASP A 387 21.43 7.07 23.90
N GLY A 388 21.63 8.25 23.31
CA GLY A 388 22.94 8.79 22.93
C GLY A 388 23.59 8.16 21.71
N VAL A 389 22.93 7.27 20.98
CA VAL A 389 23.52 6.62 19.80
C VAL A 389 23.41 7.49 18.53
N THR A 390 24.38 7.31 17.64
CA THR A 390 24.42 7.94 16.32
C THR A 390 24.13 6.91 15.23
N ILE A 391 23.19 7.20 14.32
CA ILE A 391 22.73 6.30 13.27
C ILE A 391 22.93 6.96 11.91
N GLY A 392 23.64 6.29 11.03
CA GLY A 392 23.93 6.75 9.67
C GLY A 392 22.73 6.64 8.72
N LYS A 393 22.98 6.74 7.42
CA LYS A 393 22.00 6.65 6.33
C LYS A 393 21.90 5.24 5.76
N ASN A 394 20.81 4.93 5.05
CA ASN A 394 20.57 3.61 4.45
C ASN A 394 20.60 2.47 5.47
N VAL A 395 20.13 2.74 6.66
CA VAL A 395 20.16 1.83 7.82
C VAL A 395 18.80 1.16 8.01
N CYS A 396 18.80 -0.09 8.46
CA CYS A 396 17.58 -0.74 8.96
C CYS A 396 17.79 -1.24 10.39
N ILE A 397 16.77 -1.03 11.24
CA ILE A 397 16.76 -1.46 12.62
C ILE A 397 15.43 -2.14 12.90
N SER A 398 15.42 -3.34 13.49
CA SER A 398 14.23 -4.00 14.02
C SER A 398 14.54 -4.67 15.35
N GLY A 399 13.50 -4.79 16.21
CA GLY A 399 13.61 -5.38 17.53
C GLY A 399 14.12 -4.41 18.62
N GLU A 400 14.25 -4.93 19.83
CA GLU A 400 14.81 -4.18 20.97
C GLU A 400 16.33 -4.17 20.85
N THR A 401 16.93 -2.98 20.77
CA THR A 401 18.38 -2.81 20.70
C THR A 401 18.93 -2.22 21.99
N SER A 402 20.19 -2.52 22.29
CA SER A 402 20.94 -2.06 23.44
C SER A 402 22.21 -1.32 23.01
N LEU A 403 22.92 -0.66 23.92
CA LEU A 403 24.18 0.00 23.62
C LEU A 403 25.25 -0.96 23.06
N GLU A 404 25.15 -2.25 23.37
CA GLU A 404 26.08 -3.27 22.86
C GLU A 404 25.96 -3.49 21.34
N ASP A 405 24.79 -3.16 20.77
CA ASP A 405 24.54 -3.28 19.33
C ASP A 405 25.13 -2.10 18.53
N TYR A 406 25.63 -1.07 19.21
CA TYR A 406 26.19 0.15 18.61
C TYR A 406 27.67 0.31 19.00
N PRO A 407 28.60 -0.28 18.27
CA PRO A 407 30.01 -0.12 18.53
C PRO A 407 30.41 1.37 18.61
N ASP A 408 31.09 1.77 19.66
CA ASP A 408 31.43 3.17 19.95
C ASP A 408 30.24 4.13 19.93
N GLY A 409 29.03 3.63 20.28
CA GLY A 409 27.78 4.39 20.25
C GLY A 409 27.27 4.73 18.83
N THR A 410 27.76 4.05 17.81
CA THR A 410 27.42 4.41 16.42
C THR A 410 27.03 3.20 15.59
N LEU A 411 25.94 3.34 14.80
CA LEU A 411 25.59 2.47 13.69
C LEU A 411 25.93 3.22 12.38
N PRO A 412 27.00 2.84 11.67
CA PRO A 412 27.42 3.61 10.48
C PRO A 412 26.42 3.49 9.33
N SER A 413 26.54 4.38 8.35
CA SER A 413 25.74 4.32 7.13
C SER A 413 25.84 2.94 6.46
N GLY A 414 24.70 2.43 5.99
CA GLY A 414 24.58 1.08 5.44
C GLY A 414 24.51 -0.01 6.50
N GLY A 415 24.59 0.31 7.79
CA GLY A 415 24.48 -0.65 8.89
C GLY A 415 23.09 -1.29 8.99
N ALA A 416 23.02 -2.40 9.69
CA ALA A 416 21.77 -3.12 9.95
C ALA A 416 21.80 -3.80 11.31
N ILE A 417 20.74 -3.59 12.09
CA ILE A 417 20.43 -4.35 13.30
C ILE A 417 19.04 -4.94 13.09
N VAL A 418 18.96 -6.24 12.94
CA VAL A 418 17.68 -6.93 12.73
C VAL A 418 17.49 -7.99 13.78
N GLU A 419 16.29 -8.08 14.31
CA GLU A 419 15.89 -9.15 15.20
C GLU A 419 16.14 -10.49 14.48
N LYS A 420 16.92 -11.37 15.08
CA LYS A 420 17.05 -12.73 14.55
C LYS A 420 15.72 -13.39 14.75
N ASP A 421 15.11 -13.86 13.65
CA ASP A 421 13.90 -14.69 13.75
C ASP A 421 14.18 -15.76 14.80
N GLY A 422 13.40 -15.73 15.89
CA GLY A 422 13.54 -16.69 16.95
C GLY A 422 13.29 -18.10 16.39
N GLU A 423 14.21 -19.03 16.67
CA GLU A 423 14.05 -20.47 16.45
C GLU A 423 12.77 -21.02 17.09
#